data_73cd4967f0d274e6a23d4c4a2a0d4638
#
_entry.id   73cd4967f0d274e6a23d4c4a2a0d4638
#
_cell.length_a   1.000
_cell.length_b   1.000
_cell.length_c   1.000
_cell.angle_alpha   90.00
_cell.angle_beta   90.00
_cell.angle_gamma   90.00
#
_symmetry.space_group_name_H-M   'P 1'
#
loop_
_entity.id
_entity.type
_entity.pdbx_description
1 polymer ?
#
loop_
_entity_poly.entity_id
_entity_poly.type
_entity_poly.pdbx_seq_one_letter_code
_entity_poly.pdbx_strand_id
1 'polypeptide(L)'
;MPRFSLKDEDRGFFYGNTNAENGRSLTEPPGKRGKSMKKVLTIAGSDCSGGAGVQADLKTMAAHGVFGMSVIVSVVAENTARVIDIQDISPKMIEEQIDAVFEDIVPDAVKIGMLSSPACMKAVADKLRQYHPANVVIDPVMFAKNGDALMDPASVGALIETVLPFADVLTPNVPEAQYLADMEIRTPEDMEQAARKIGALGCRNVLVKGGKNIEGAVDVLFDGEICHRLEIEQLDSTSTHGTGCTLSSAIASNLALGKSVPEAVRLAKEYVTDAIRRAPGLGHGCGPLDHFCRIFDRSDLK
;
A
#
# COMPACT_ATOMS: atom_id res chain seq x y z
N MET A 1 31.11 -34.95 -4.03
CA MET A 1 30.62 -33.58 -3.82
C MET A 1 31.77 -32.79 -3.21
N PRO A 2 32.37 -31.81 -3.88
CA PRO A 2 33.45 -31.02 -3.30
C PRO A 2 32.86 -29.90 -2.43
N ARG A 3 33.38 -29.81 -1.20
CA ARG A 3 33.16 -28.68 -0.29
C ARG A 3 33.93 -27.47 -0.82
N PHE A 4 33.27 -26.37 -1.12
CA PHE A 4 33.91 -25.09 -1.34
C PHE A 4 34.28 -24.50 0.02
N SER A 5 35.57 -24.44 0.28
CA SER A 5 36.16 -23.65 1.36
C SER A 5 36.40 -22.25 0.83
N LEU A 6 35.68 -21.27 1.35
CA LEU A 6 35.98 -19.85 1.12
C LEU A 6 37.25 -19.49 1.92
N LYS A 7 38.32 -19.14 1.24
CA LYS A 7 39.53 -18.57 1.82
C LYS A 7 39.29 -17.14 2.28
N ASP A 8 39.80 -16.83 3.47
CA ASP A 8 39.76 -15.53 4.16
C ASP A 8 40.65 -14.46 3.50
N GLU A 9 40.45 -14.10 2.23
CA GLU A 9 41.31 -13.11 1.57
C GLU A 9 40.57 -11.90 0.94
N ASP A 10 39.29 -11.67 1.19
CA ASP A 10 38.55 -10.49 0.66
C ASP A 10 37.87 -9.62 1.74
N ARG A 11 38.55 -9.41 2.88
CA ARG A 11 38.17 -8.37 3.86
C ARG A 11 39.01 -7.11 3.70
N GLY A 12 39.08 -6.56 2.52
CA GLY A 12 39.96 -5.41 2.25
C GLY A 12 39.39 -4.33 1.34
N PHE A 13 38.10 -3.97 1.49
CA PHE A 13 37.61 -2.75 0.83
C PHE A 13 36.51 -2.14 1.70
N PHE A 14 36.88 -1.11 2.43
CA PHE A 14 36.12 -0.04 3.06
C PHE A 14 36.64 0.36 4.46
N TYR A 15 37.96 0.53 4.62
CA TYR A 15 38.49 1.43 5.62
C TYR A 15 39.69 2.18 5.03
N GLY A 16 39.43 3.39 4.53
CA GLY A 16 40.48 4.31 4.15
C GLY A 16 41.32 4.69 5.39
N ASN A 17 42.64 4.53 5.26
CA ASN A 17 43.62 4.99 6.21
C ASN A 17 43.40 6.47 6.54
N THR A 18 43.05 6.78 7.76
CA THR A 18 43.13 8.13 8.31
C THR A 18 44.56 8.39 8.75
N ASN A 19 45.34 9.12 7.95
CA ASN A 19 46.51 9.82 8.46
C ASN A 19 46.06 10.85 9.50
N ALA A 20 46.47 10.63 10.73
CA ALA A 20 46.34 11.57 11.81
C ALA A 20 47.29 12.77 11.58
N GLU A 21 46.74 13.87 11.02
CA GLU A 21 47.26 15.21 11.21
C GLU A 21 46.19 16.20 10.73
N ASN A 22 45.35 16.59 11.63
CA ASN A 22 44.64 17.86 11.82
C ASN A 22 43.35 17.59 12.60
N GLY A 23 43.41 17.86 13.89
CA GLY A 23 42.27 17.80 14.80
C GLY A 23 41.13 18.72 14.37
N ARG A 24 40.29 18.26 13.46
CA ARG A 24 38.94 18.78 13.26
C ARG A 24 37.97 17.73 13.82
N SER A 25 37.51 17.99 15.04
CA SER A 25 36.28 17.42 15.55
C SER A 25 35.21 17.52 14.44
N LEU A 26 34.66 16.39 14.03
CA LEU A 26 33.42 16.36 13.25
C LEU A 26 32.26 16.75 14.20
N THR A 27 32.27 18.01 14.67
CA THR A 27 31.07 18.62 15.21
C THR A 27 30.17 18.90 14.03
N GLU A 28 28.99 18.28 14.02
CA GLU A 28 27.93 18.62 13.07
C GLU A 28 27.79 20.12 12.96
N PRO A 29 27.64 20.68 11.74
CA PRO A 29 27.38 22.11 11.59
C PRO A 29 26.05 22.45 12.28
N PRO A 30 25.96 23.51 13.09
CA PRO A 30 24.73 23.96 13.71
C PRO A 30 23.85 24.59 12.60
N GLY A 31 22.96 23.81 12.01
CA GLY A 31 22.11 24.34 10.96
C GLY A 31 21.00 23.39 10.59
N LYS A 32 19.80 23.66 11.12
CA LYS A 32 18.52 23.08 10.75
C LYS A 32 18.50 21.54 10.84
N ARG A 33 18.01 21.01 11.96
CA ARG A 33 17.36 19.70 11.98
C ARG A 33 16.26 19.77 10.92
N GLY A 34 16.54 19.34 9.70
CA GLY A 34 15.53 19.13 8.69
C GLY A 34 14.46 18.24 9.30
N LYS A 35 13.19 18.45 8.97
CA LYS A 35 12.12 17.51 9.38
C LYS A 35 12.61 16.11 9.06
N SER A 36 12.65 15.22 10.07
CA SER A 36 13.07 13.83 9.84
C SER A 36 12.18 13.22 8.75
N MET A 37 12.79 12.46 7.84
CA MET A 37 12.06 11.78 6.76
C MET A 37 10.97 10.91 7.36
N LYS A 38 9.75 11.03 6.84
CA LYS A 38 8.62 10.20 7.24
C LYS A 38 8.76 8.79 6.65
N LYS A 39 8.30 7.78 7.38
CA LYS A 39 8.48 6.37 7.09
C LYS A 39 7.14 5.69 6.99
N VAL A 40 6.95 4.89 5.95
CA VAL A 40 5.71 4.13 5.72
C VAL A 40 6.06 2.67 5.48
N LEU A 41 5.38 1.78 6.17
CA LEU A 41 5.50 0.33 5.98
C LEU A 41 4.35 -0.17 5.12
N THR A 42 4.64 -0.95 4.06
CA THR A 42 3.62 -1.79 3.43
C THR A 42 3.73 -3.22 3.89
N ILE A 43 2.59 -3.87 4.14
CA ILE A 43 2.45 -5.31 4.43
C ILE A 43 1.53 -5.87 3.35
N ALA A 44 2.09 -6.55 2.34
CA ALA A 44 1.33 -7.01 1.18
C ALA A 44 2.06 -8.11 0.39
N GLY A 45 1.38 -8.70 -0.57
CA GLY A 45 1.99 -9.57 -1.58
C GLY A 45 2.87 -8.78 -2.56
N SER A 46 3.81 -9.48 -3.19
CA SER A 46 4.62 -8.92 -4.27
C SER A 46 3.91 -9.07 -5.63
N ASP A 47 4.23 -8.18 -6.56
CA ASP A 47 3.88 -8.30 -7.99
C ASP A 47 5.16 -8.18 -8.81
N CYS A 48 5.60 -9.29 -9.42
CA CYS A 48 6.85 -9.32 -10.18
C CYS A 48 6.80 -8.44 -11.45
N SER A 49 5.61 -8.09 -11.96
CA SER A 49 5.43 -7.14 -13.06
C SER A 49 5.67 -5.68 -12.61
N GLY A 50 5.60 -5.44 -11.32
CA GLY A 50 5.89 -4.14 -10.71
C GLY A 50 4.74 -3.13 -10.77
N GLY A 51 3.56 -3.52 -11.22
CA GLY A 51 2.39 -2.66 -11.38
C GLY A 51 1.52 -2.54 -10.13
N ALA A 52 1.53 -3.56 -9.27
CA ALA A 52 0.75 -3.64 -8.04
C ALA A 52 1.62 -4.09 -6.85
N GLY A 53 1.00 -4.59 -5.77
CA GLY A 53 1.68 -5.15 -4.61
C GLY A 53 2.68 -4.21 -3.96
N VAL A 54 3.64 -4.78 -3.22
CA VAL A 54 4.69 -3.99 -2.55
C VAL A 54 5.50 -3.14 -3.51
N GLN A 55 5.63 -3.53 -4.78
CA GLN A 55 6.39 -2.78 -5.78
C GLN A 55 5.68 -1.45 -6.14
N ALA A 56 4.37 -1.47 -6.35
CA ALA A 56 3.60 -0.25 -6.55
C ALA A 56 3.58 0.62 -5.29
N ASP A 57 3.47 -0.01 -4.11
CA ASP A 57 3.47 0.68 -2.82
C ASP A 57 4.77 1.45 -2.61
N LEU A 58 5.93 0.81 -2.77
CA LEU A 58 7.24 1.43 -2.59
C LEU A 58 7.50 2.55 -3.61
N LYS A 59 7.09 2.35 -4.88
CA LYS A 59 7.17 3.41 -5.90
C LYS A 59 6.31 4.61 -5.52
N THR A 60 5.09 4.37 -5.03
CA THR A 60 4.16 5.42 -4.59
C THR A 60 4.71 6.17 -3.39
N MET A 61 5.25 5.46 -2.38
CA MET A 61 5.90 6.06 -1.21
C MET A 61 7.09 6.92 -1.61
N ALA A 62 7.95 6.41 -2.51
CA ALA A 62 9.07 7.17 -3.04
C ALA A 62 8.61 8.44 -3.78
N ALA A 63 7.55 8.35 -4.59
CA ALA A 63 6.95 9.49 -5.29
C ALA A 63 6.36 10.55 -4.35
N HIS A 64 5.97 10.16 -3.11
CA HIS A 64 5.51 11.09 -2.06
C HIS A 64 6.64 11.60 -1.16
N GLY A 65 7.89 11.21 -1.40
CA GLY A 65 9.04 11.68 -0.62
C GLY A 65 9.10 11.10 0.79
N VAL A 66 8.50 9.93 1.02
CA VAL A 66 8.60 9.18 2.27
C VAL A 66 9.49 7.96 2.12
N PHE A 67 10.12 7.51 3.22
CA PHE A 67 10.90 6.27 3.22
C PHE A 67 9.97 5.07 3.28
N GLY A 68 9.92 4.30 2.19
CA GLY A 68 9.09 3.10 2.08
C GLY A 68 9.82 1.86 2.56
N MET A 69 9.16 1.07 3.41
CA MET A 69 9.61 -0.24 3.90
C MET A 69 8.57 -1.28 3.52
N SER A 70 8.95 -2.57 3.46
CA SER A 70 8.00 -3.62 3.07
C SER A 70 8.16 -4.89 3.89
N VAL A 71 7.02 -5.50 4.23
CA VAL A 71 6.84 -6.87 4.68
C VAL A 71 6.14 -7.64 3.57
N ILE A 72 6.77 -8.68 3.07
CA ILE A 72 6.21 -9.52 2.00
C ILE A 72 5.44 -10.66 2.64
N VAL A 73 4.15 -10.77 2.31
CA VAL A 73 3.27 -11.85 2.82
C VAL A 73 3.09 -12.99 1.83
N SER A 74 3.23 -12.70 0.53
CA SER A 74 3.16 -13.69 -0.55
C SER A 74 4.04 -13.25 -1.71
N VAL A 75 4.63 -14.21 -2.41
CA VAL A 75 5.31 -13.97 -3.69
C VAL A 75 4.36 -14.39 -4.79
N VAL A 76 3.99 -13.44 -5.66
CA VAL A 76 3.05 -13.67 -6.75
C VAL A 76 3.77 -13.64 -8.08
N ALA A 77 3.63 -14.72 -8.84
CA ALA A 77 4.04 -14.79 -10.23
C ALA A 77 2.87 -14.33 -11.11
N GLU A 78 2.91 -13.09 -11.55
CA GLU A 78 1.85 -12.50 -12.37
C GLU A 78 2.39 -11.57 -13.45
N ASN A 79 1.54 -11.28 -14.41
CA ASN A 79 1.78 -10.27 -15.43
C ASN A 79 0.48 -9.46 -15.67
N THR A 80 0.52 -8.50 -16.60
CA THR A 80 -0.64 -7.62 -16.87
C THR A 80 -1.91 -8.36 -17.32
N ALA A 81 -1.81 -9.65 -17.70
CA ALA A 81 -2.94 -10.43 -18.24
C ALA A 81 -3.49 -11.45 -17.23
N ARG A 82 -2.64 -12.03 -16.35
CA ARG A 82 -3.08 -13.10 -15.45
C ARG A 82 -2.15 -13.30 -14.25
N VAL A 83 -2.69 -13.85 -13.18
CA VAL A 83 -1.94 -14.50 -12.09
C VAL A 83 -1.59 -15.93 -12.54
N ILE A 84 -0.35 -16.33 -12.34
CA ILE A 84 0.19 -17.64 -12.73
C ILE A 84 0.28 -18.55 -11.52
N ASP A 85 0.87 -18.04 -10.41
CA ASP A 85 1.09 -18.79 -9.18
C ASP A 85 1.25 -17.86 -7.98
N ILE A 86 0.94 -18.34 -6.78
CA ILE A 86 1.06 -17.62 -5.52
C ILE A 86 1.74 -18.52 -4.51
N GLN A 87 2.83 -18.06 -3.92
CA GLN A 87 3.51 -18.70 -2.81
C GLN A 87 3.45 -17.83 -1.56
N ASP A 88 2.76 -18.32 -0.52
CA ASP A 88 2.67 -17.63 0.75
C ASP A 88 3.97 -17.72 1.54
N ILE A 89 4.30 -16.63 2.21
CA ILE A 89 5.34 -16.57 3.23
C ILE A 89 4.79 -17.12 4.53
N SER A 90 5.60 -17.90 5.27
CA SER A 90 5.14 -18.48 6.53
C SER A 90 4.76 -17.40 7.55
N PRO A 91 3.72 -17.64 8.38
CA PRO A 91 3.30 -16.69 9.43
C PRO A 91 4.47 -16.23 10.32
N LYS A 92 5.35 -17.15 10.71
CA LYS A 92 6.55 -16.84 11.48
C LYS A 92 7.46 -15.83 10.78
N MET A 93 7.71 -16.01 9.47
CA MET A 93 8.57 -15.08 8.71
C MET A 93 7.89 -13.72 8.53
N ILE A 94 6.57 -13.67 8.43
CA ILE A 94 5.80 -12.42 8.40
C ILE A 94 5.98 -11.66 9.72
N GLU A 95 5.82 -12.35 10.85
CA GLU A 95 6.03 -11.78 12.19
C GLU A 95 7.46 -11.26 12.36
N GLU A 96 8.48 -12.04 11.98
CA GLU A 96 9.89 -11.66 12.07
C GLU A 96 10.24 -10.44 11.20
N GLN A 97 9.65 -10.30 10.00
CA GLN A 97 9.81 -9.10 9.16
C GLN A 97 9.20 -7.87 9.83
N ILE A 98 8.01 -8.00 10.44
CA ILE A 98 7.35 -6.89 11.14
C ILE A 98 8.18 -6.49 12.35
N ASP A 99 8.64 -7.45 13.16
CA ASP A 99 9.48 -7.21 14.33
C ASP A 99 10.76 -6.46 13.93
N ALA A 100 11.46 -6.94 12.90
CA ALA A 100 12.70 -6.32 12.42
C ALA A 100 12.52 -4.84 12.03
N VAL A 101 11.35 -4.48 11.47
CA VAL A 101 11.06 -3.09 11.14
C VAL A 101 10.72 -2.27 12.39
N PHE A 102 9.83 -2.76 13.24
CA PHE A 102 9.36 -1.99 14.39
C PHE A 102 10.41 -1.83 15.49
N GLU A 103 11.35 -2.77 15.62
CA GLU A 103 12.44 -2.71 16.59
C GLU A 103 13.51 -1.67 16.24
N ASP A 104 13.63 -1.27 14.97
CA ASP A 104 14.67 -0.33 14.48
C ASP A 104 14.08 0.93 13.85
N ILE A 105 13.22 0.79 12.83
CA ILE A 105 12.69 1.92 12.05
C ILE A 105 11.17 2.00 12.21
N VAL A 106 10.69 2.50 13.35
CA VAL A 106 9.25 2.63 13.62
C VAL A 106 8.55 3.45 12.53
N PRO A 107 7.54 2.90 11.83
CA PRO A 107 6.82 3.61 10.77
C PRO A 107 5.89 4.70 11.32
N ASP A 108 5.70 5.78 10.54
CA ASP A 108 4.72 6.85 10.82
C ASP A 108 3.31 6.51 10.27
N ALA A 109 3.23 5.53 9.35
CA ALA A 109 1.98 4.95 8.84
C ALA A 109 2.22 3.52 8.34
N VAL A 110 1.18 2.71 8.31
CA VAL A 110 1.19 1.34 7.78
C VAL A 110 0.12 1.19 6.71
N LYS A 111 0.49 0.66 5.55
CA LYS A 111 -0.46 0.22 4.53
C LYS A 111 -0.54 -1.30 4.53
N ILE A 112 -1.74 -1.85 4.55
CA ILE A 112 -1.98 -3.28 4.41
C ILE A 112 -2.70 -3.51 3.08
N GLY A 113 -2.15 -4.42 2.27
CA GLY A 113 -2.76 -4.84 1.01
C GLY A 113 -3.29 -6.27 1.09
N MET A 114 -3.08 -7.05 0.01
CA MET A 114 -3.52 -8.44 -0.07
C MET A 114 -2.94 -9.29 1.06
N LEU A 115 -3.82 -9.97 1.80
CA LEU A 115 -3.51 -11.01 2.79
C LEU A 115 -4.19 -12.30 2.33
N SER A 116 -3.41 -13.31 1.97
CA SER A 116 -3.88 -14.51 1.26
C SER A 116 -4.68 -15.49 2.12
N SER A 117 -4.37 -15.62 3.41
CA SER A 117 -4.90 -16.67 4.27
C SER A 117 -5.21 -16.20 5.69
N PRO A 118 -6.12 -16.89 6.42
CA PRO A 118 -6.41 -16.58 7.83
C PRO A 118 -5.16 -16.64 8.72
N ALA A 119 -4.21 -17.53 8.43
CA ALA A 119 -2.96 -17.64 9.18
C ALA A 119 -2.07 -16.39 8.98
N CYS A 120 -1.99 -15.88 7.75
CA CYS A 120 -1.33 -14.62 7.45
C CYS A 120 -2.02 -13.44 8.16
N MET A 121 -3.35 -13.36 8.07
CA MET A 121 -4.15 -12.32 8.72
C MET A 121 -3.94 -12.30 10.23
N LYS A 122 -3.92 -13.49 10.86
CA LYS A 122 -3.66 -13.62 12.30
C LYS A 122 -2.26 -13.12 12.66
N ALA A 123 -1.22 -13.52 11.93
CA ALA A 123 0.15 -13.07 12.18
C ALA A 123 0.26 -11.54 12.11
N VAL A 124 -0.30 -10.93 11.07
CA VAL A 124 -0.33 -9.47 10.92
C VAL A 124 -1.12 -8.82 12.07
N ALA A 125 -2.32 -9.32 12.37
CA ALA A 125 -3.16 -8.76 13.43
C ALA A 125 -2.51 -8.84 14.82
N ASP A 126 -1.82 -9.94 15.14
CA ASP A 126 -1.10 -10.09 16.40
C ASP A 126 0.02 -9.05 16.53
N LYS A 127 0.73 -8.74 15.44
CA LYS A 127 1.76 -7.70 15.41
C LYS A 127 1.17 -6.27 15.45
N LEU A 128 0.05 -6.02 14.78
CA LEU A 128 -0.67 -4.74 14.90
C LEU A 128 -1.12 -4.51 16.35
N ARG A 129 -1.58 -5.56 17.03
CA ARG A 129 -1.95 -5.50 18.46
C ARG A 129 -0.75 -5.29 19.37
N GLN A 130 0.42 -5.84 19.03
CA GLN A 130 1.65 -5.69 19.79
C GLN A 130 2.23 -4.27 19.68
N TYR A 131 2.29 -3.72 18.47
CA TYR A 131 2.99 -2.47 18.20
C TYR A 131 2.10 -1.23 18.17
N HIS A 132 0.78 -1.38 18.07
CA HIS A 132 -0.20 -0.29 18.02
C HIS A 132 0.20 0.84 17.04
N PRO A 133 0.49 0.53 15.77
CA PRO A 133 0.89 1.54 14.81
C PRO A 133 -0.21 2.58 14.61
N ALA A 134 0.20 3.82 14.32
CA ALA A 134 -0.71 4.88 13.91
C ALA A 134 -0.90 4.88 12.39
N ASN A 135 -2.02 5.45 11.92
CA ASN A 135 -2.30 5.67 10.50
C ASN A 135 -2.30 4.36 9.67
N VAL A 136 -3.09 3.38 10.11
CA VAL A 136 -3.23 2.10 9.42
C VAL A 136 -4.24 2.22 8.29
N VAL A 137 -3.78 2.09 7.04
CA VAL A 137 -4.61 2.09 5.83
C VAL A 137 -4.71 0.68 5.29
N ILE A 138 -5.93 0.15 5.19
CA ILE A 138 -6.18 -1.21 4.71
C ILE A 138 -6.91 -1.17 3.37
N ASP A 139 -6.34 -1.78 2.34
CA ASP A 139 -7.01 -2.09 1.07
C ASP A 139 -7.45 -3.57 1.13
N PRO A 140 -8.76 -3.86 1.27
CA PRO A 140 -9.25 -5.22 1.51
C PRO A 140 -9.32 -6.01 0.21
N VAL A 141 -8.16 -6.23 -0.42
CA VAL A 141 -8.04 -6.86 -1.74
C VAL A 141 -8.54 -8.29 -1.71
N MET A 142 -9.68 -8.54 -2.38
CA MET A 142 -10.29 -9.87 -2.52
C MET A 142 -10.05 -10.46 -3.91
N PHE A 143 -9.97 -9.60 -4.94
CA PHE A 143 -9.84 -10.00 -6.32
C PHE A 143 -8.74 -9.21 -7.04
N ALA A 144 -8.03 -9.90 -7.94
CA ALA A 144 -7.14 -9.25 -8.88
C ALA A 144 -7.95 -8.44 -9.92
N LYS A 145 -7.28 -7.54 -10.64
CA LYS A 145 -7.95 -6.67 -11.61
C LYS A 145 -8.59 -7.43 -12.80
N ASN A 146 -8.07 -8.59 -13.12
CA ASN A 146 -8.59 -9.51 -14.13
C ASN A 146 -9.75 -10.39 -13.62
N GLY A 147 -10.14 -10.26 -12.34
CA GLY A 147 -11.21 -11.03 -11.70
C GLY A 147 -10.76 -12.32 -11.00
N ASP A 148 -9.48 -12.68 -11.06
CA ASP A 148 -8.95 -13.83 -10.32
C ASP A 148 -9.10 -13.60 -8.82
N ALA A 149 -9.57 -14.61 -8.08
CA ALA A 149 -9.66 -14.54 -6.63
C ALA A 149 -8.25 -14.58 -6.01
N LEU A 150 -7.95 -13.57 -5.19
CA LEU A 150 -6.70 -13.49 -4.42
C LEU A 150 -6.89 -13.88 -2.96
N MET A 151 -8.15 -14.03 -2.54
CA MET A 151 -8.53 -14.46 -1.20
C MET A 151 -9.65 -15.50 -1.32
N ASP A 152 -9.55 -16.57 -0.54
CA ASP A 152 -10.66 -17.52 -0.40
C ASP A 152 -11.86 -16.79 0.26
N PRO A 153 -13.07 -16.86 -0.30
CA PRO A 153 -14.27 -16.28 0.31
C PRO A 153 -14.47 -16.69 1.77
N ALA A 154 -14.08 -17.92 2.14
CA ALA A 154 -14.11 -18.37 3.54
C ALA A 154 -13.17 -17.59 4.47
N SER A 155 -12.18 -16.87 3.93
CA SER A 155 -11.22 -16.08 4.69
C SER A 155 -11.71 -14.66 5.00
N VAL A 156 -12.79 -14.19 4.38
CA VAL A 156 -13.28 -12.82 4.58
C VAL A 156 -13.79 -12.60 6.02
N GLY A 157 -14.40 -13.63 6.63
CA GLY A 157 -14.75 -13.59 8.06
C GLY A 157 -13.52 -13.32 8.94
N ALA A 158 -12.40 -13.99 8.67
CA ALA A 158 -11.16 -13.76 9.39
C ALA A 158 -10.62 -12.34 9.18
N LEU A 159 -10.70 -11.79 7.97
CA LEU A 159 -10.34 -10.40 7.70
C LEU A 159 -11.15 -9.43 8.54
N ILE A 160 -12.47 -9.59 8.55
CA ILE A 160 -13.41 -8.73 9.31
C ILE A 160 -13.10 -8.80 10.81
N GLU A 161 -12.94 -10.00 11.36
CA GLU A 161 -12.79 -10.19 12.79
C GLU A 161 -11.39 -9.81 13.31
N THR A 162 -10.36 -10.02 12.51
CA THR A 162 -8.98 -9.93 13.02
C THR A 162 -8.21 -8.70 12.54
N VAL A 163 -8.43 -8.22 11.31
CA VAL A 163 -7.60 -7.17 10.70
C VAL A 163 -8.34 -5.83 10.59
N LEU A 164 -9.60 -5.84 10.16
CA LEU A 164 -10.39 -4.62 9.96
C LEU A 164 -10.47 -3.70 11.19
N PRO A 165 -10.57 -4.21 12.44
CA PRO A 165 -10.64 -3.36 13.63
C PRO A 165 -9.40 -2.45 13.84
N PHE A 166 -8.30 -2.71 13.15
CA PHE A 166 -7.11 -1.85 13.20
C PHE A 166 -7.12 -0.73 12.14
N ALA A 167 -8.11 -0.72 11.22
CA ALA A 167 -8.16 0.26 10.14
C ALA A 167 -8.46 1.67 10.65
N ASP A 168 -7.52 2.60 10.50
CA ASP A 168 -7.83 4.02 10.56
C ASP A 168 -8.53 4.46 9.26
N VAL A 169 -8.15 3.87 8.11
CA VAL A 169 -8.83 4.07 6.81
C VAL A 169 -8.94 2.72 6.09
N LEU A 170 -10.14 2.34 5.70
CA LEU A 170 -10.42 1.18 4.85
C LEU A 170 -10.81 1.64 3.45
N THR A 171 -10.31 0.99 2.39
CA THR A 171 -10.51 1.45 1.00
C THR A 171 -11.15 0.41 0.07
N PRO A 172 -12.36 -0.14 0.37
CA PRO A 172 -12.99 -1.13 -0.49
C PRO A 172 -13.47 -0.53 -1.82
N ASN A 173 -13.40 -1.31 -2.91
CA ASN A 173 -14.16 -1.04 -4.12
C ASN A 173 -15.62 -1.49 -3.93
N VAL A 174 -16.51 -1.19 -4.90
CA VAL A 174 -17.94 -1.55 -4.80
C VAL A 174 -18.16 -3.05 -4.56
N PRO A 175 -17.57 -4.00 -5.31
CA PRO A 175 -17.69 -5.42 -5.01
C PRO A 175 -17.25 -5.81 -3.60
N GLU A 176 -16.13 -5.30 -3.14
CA GLU A 176 -15.61 -5.54 -1.78
C GLU A 176 -16.54 -4.93 -0.73
N ALA A 177 -17.04 -3.71 -0.96
CA ALA A 177 -17.98 -3.04 -0.07
C ALA A 177 -19.32 -3.78 0.02
N GLN A 178 -19.86 -4.30 -1.09
CA GLN A 178 -21.06 -5.14 -1.10
C GLN A 178 -20.89 -6.38 -0.22
N TYR A 179 -19.73 -7.00 -0.33
CA TYR A 179 -19.42 -8.19 0.47
C TYR A 179 -19.29 -7.85 1.97
N LEU A 180 -18.56 -6.79 2.32
CA LEU A 180 -18.33 -6.38 3.69
C LEU A 180 -19.60 -5.84 4.37
N ALA A 181 -20.46 -5.14 3.63
CA ALA A 181 -21.69 -4.54 4.14
C ALA A 181 -22.89 -5.50 4.07
N ASP A 182 -22.75 -6.66 3.43
CA ASP A 182 -23.85 -7.58 3.12
C ASP A 182 -25.06 -6.83 2.54
N MET A 183 -24.83 -6.12 1.42
CA MET A 183 -25.86 -5.39 0.70
C MET A 183 -25.47 -5.11 -0.75
N GLU A 184 -26.46 -4.94 -1.59
CA GLU A 184 -26.26 -4.50 -2.98
C GLU A 184 -25.99 -2.98 -3.01
N ILE A 185 -25.06 -2.56 -3.87
CA ILE A 185 -24.69 -1.15 -4.07
C ILE A 185 -24.87 -0.81 -5.54
N ARG A 186 -25.80 0.10 -5.85
CA ARG A 186 -26.11 0.58 -7.21
C ARG A 186 -26.00 2.09 -7.35
N THR A 187 -26.15 2.82 -6.26
CA THR A 187 -26.22 4.29 -6.22
C THR A 187 -25.20 4.86 -5.24
N PRO A 188 -24.88 6.16 -5.32
CA PRO A 188 -24.08 6.85 -4.31
C PRO A 188 -24.69 6.76 -2.90
N GLU A 189 -26.01 6.76 -2.78
CA GLU A 189 -26.73 6.59 -1.51
C GLU A 189 -26.48 5.21 -0.90
N ASP A 190 -26.47 4.15 -1.72
CA ASP A 190 -26.12 2.80 -1.29
C ASP A 190 -24.66 2.74 -0.80
N MET A 191 -23.74 3.46 -1.49
CA MET A 191 -22.34 3.55 -1.05
C MET A 191 -22.22 4.21 0.31
N GLU A 192 -22.97 5.28 0.58
CA GLU A 192 -23.00 5.92 1.91
C GLU A 192 -23.50 4.97 2.97
N GLN A 193 -24.56 4.22 2.69
CA GLN A 193 -25.10 3.23 3.60
C GLN A 193 -24.10 2.09 3.87
N ALA A 194 -23.45 1.59 2.82
CA ALA A 194 -22.40 0.57 2.93
C ALA A 194 -21.21 1.08 3.75
N ALA A 195 -20.75 2.31 3.49
CA ALA A 195 -19.64 2.90 4.23
C ALA A 195 -19.93 3.01 5.74
N ARG A 196 -21.15 3.41 6.12
CA ARG A 196 -21.58 3.45 7.52
C ARG A 196 -21.67 2.06 8.15
N LYS A 197 -22.22 1.06 7.43
CA LYS A 197 -22.27 -0.33 7.90
C LYS A 197 -20.87 -0.90 8.12
N ILE A 198 -19.95 -0.66 7.19
CA ILE A 198 -18.56 -1.11 7.31
C ILE A 198 -17.85 -0.38 8.44
N GLY A 199 -18.12 0.91 8.64
CA GLY A 199 -17.63 1.67 9.80
C GLY A 199 -18.03 1.04 11.14
N ALA A 200 -19.25 0.49 11.23
CA ALA A 200 -19.74 -0.21 12.42
C ALA A 200 -19.00 -1.54 12.70
N LEU A 201 -18.23 -2.08 11.74
CA LEU A 201 -17.34 -3.23 11.96
C LEU A 201 -16.03 -2.86 12.69
N GLY A 202 -15.84 -1.58 13.03
CA GLY A 202 -14.69 -1.09 13.79
C GLY A 202 -13.72 -0.19 13.02
N CYS A 203 -13.97 0.06 11.72
CA CYS A 203 -13.14 0.94 10.90
C CYS A 203 -13.48 2.42 11.16
N ARG A 204 -12.47 3.26 11.46
CA ARG A 204 -12.72 4.68 11.75
C ARG A 204 -13.19 5.48 10.55
N ASN A 205 -12.59 5.23 9.40
CA ASN A 205 -12.93 5.88 8.14
C ASN A 205 -13.04 4.85 7.03
N VAL A 206 -14.00 5.01 6.13
CA VAL A 206 -14.25 4.06 5.03
C VAL A 206 -14.38 4.81 3.72
N LEU A 207 -13.48 4.55 2.77
CA LEU A 207 -13.53 5.07 1.41
C LEU A 207 -14.07 4.01 0.45
N VAL A 208 -15.35 4.05 0.14
CA VAL A 208 -15.94 3.20 -0.90
C VAL A 208 -15.60 3.78 -2.27
N LYS A 209 -14.88 3.00 -3.09
CA LYS A 209 -14.43 3.39 -4.43
C LYS A 209 -15.50 3.02 -5.47
N GLY A 210 -16.23 3.98 -6.02
CA GLY A 210 -17.28 3.74 -7.01
C GLY A 210 -16.72 3.34 -8.38
N GLY A 211 -15.71 4.06 -8.84
CA GLY A 211 -15.07 3.79 -10.13
C GLY A 211 -16.05 3.81 -11.30
N LYS A 212 -15.98 2.81 -12.19
CA LYS A 212 -16.89 2.63 -13.33
C LYS A 212 -18.22 1.94 -12.95
N ASN A 213 -18.36 1.47 -11.73
CA ASN A 213 -19.51 0.65 -11.31
C ASN A 213 -20.73 1.49 -10.88
N ILE A 214 -20.53 2.78 -10.64
CA ILE A 214 -21.56 3.71 -10.17
C ILE A 214 -21.71 4.85 -11.17
N GLU A 215 -22.96 5.19 -11.51
CA GLU A 215 -23.26 6.35 -12.33
C GLU A 215 -22.78 7.64 -11.64
N GLY A 216 -22.19 8.54 -12.43
CA GLY A 216 -21.66 9.82 -11.94
C GLY A 216 -20.20 9.77 -11.44
N ALA A 217 -19.52 8.62 -11.53
CA ALA A 217 -18.10 8.51 -11.15
C ALA A 217 -17.77 9.13 -9.78
N VAL A 218 -18.40 8.60 -8.75
CA VAL A 218 -18.30 9.09 -7.36
C VAL A 218 -17.59 8.07 -6.47
N ASP A 219 -16.69 8.53 -5.62
CA ASP A 219 -16.26 7.79 -4.43
C ASP A 219 -16.95 8.40 -3.20
N VAL A 220 -17.16 7.59 -2.14
CA VAL A 220 -17.77 8.02 -0.89
C VAL A 220 -16.80 7.78 0.26
N LEU A 221 -16.43 8.84 0.97
CA LEU A 221 -15.66 8.77 2.22
C LEU A 221 -16.59 8.98 3.42
N PHE A 222 -16.73 7.98 4.26
CA PHE A 222 -17.29 8.10 5.61
C PHE A 222 -16.14 8.39 6.59
N ASP A 223 -16.19 9.48 7.33
CA ASP A 223 -15.14 9.95 8.25
C ASP A 223 -15.40 9.61 9.72
N GLY A 224 -16.35 8.71 9.97
CA GLY A 224 -16.81 8.35 11.30
C GLY A 224 -18.07 9.08 11.74
N GLU A 225 -18.43 10.20 11.10
CA GLU A 225 -19.61 11.01 11.40
C GLU A 225 -20.49 11.22 10.17
N ILE A 226 -19.92 11.75 9.10
CA ILE A 226 -20.64 12.09 7.86
C ILE A 226 -20.00 11.41 6.64
N CYS A 227 -20.76 11.35 5.55
CA CYS A 227 -20.28 10.89 4.26
C CYS A 227 -19.97 12.08 3.36
N HIS A 228 -18.79 12.06 2.74
CA HIS A 228 -18.34 13.02 1.74
C HIS A 228 -18.37 12.34 0.37
N ARG A 229 -19.08 12.91 -0.60
CA ARG A 229 -19.03 12.47 -2.00
C ARG A 229 -17.85 13.15 -2.69
N LEU A 230 -17.03 12.37 -3.34
CA LEU A 230 -15.86 12.84 -4.07
C LEU A 230 -16.10 12.55 -5.55
N GLU A 231 -16.38 13.60 -6.32
CA GLU A 231 -16.44 13.48 -7.77
C GLU A 231 -15.08 13.07 -8.32
N ILE A 232 -15.06 12.12 -9.22
CA ILE A 232 -13.85 11.60 -9.83
C ILE A 232 -13.94 11.73 -11.35
N GLU A 233 -12.84 12.10 -11.98
CA GLU A 233 -12.75 12.07 -13.44
C GLU A 233 -12.70 10.62 -13.92
N GLN A 234 -13.65 10.22 -14.76
CA GLN A 234 -13.58 8.94 -15.45
C GLN A 234 -12.58 9.02 -16.60
N LEU A 235 -11.49 8.28 -16.45
CA LEU A 235 -10.51 8.12 -17.52
C LEU A 235 -10.81 6.84 -18.31
N ASP A 236 -10.91 6.96 -19.62
CA ASP A 236 -10.95 5.78 -20.49
C ASP A 236 -9.52 5.25 -20.67
N SER A 237 -9.14 4.32 -19.80
CA SER A 237 -7.81 3.73 -19.78
C SER A 237 -7.89 2.24 -19.47
N THR A 238 -7.08 1.45 -20.17
CA THR A 238 -6.84 0.04 -19.88
C THR A 238 -5.72 -0.13 -18.83
N SER A 239 -4.94 0.93 -18.55
CA SER A 239 -3.83 0.92 -17.59
C SER A 239 -4.34 1.24 -16.19
N THR A 240 -4.95 0.25 -15.54
CA THR A 240 -5.53 0.37 -14.20
C THR A 240 -5.00 -0.68 -13.21
N HIS A 241 -3.96 -1.45 -13.61
CA HIS A 241 -3.31 -2.43 -12.73
C HIS A 241 -2.60 -1.72 -11.57
N GLY A 242 -2.91 -2.12 -10.34
CA GLY A 242 -2.36 -1.53 -9.13
C GLY A 242 -2.98 -0.21 -8.69
N THR A 243 -4.09 0.24 -9.29
CA THR A 243 -4.79 1.48 -8.89
C THR A 243 -5.15 1.48 -7.40
N GLY A 244 -5.68 0.36 -6.85
CA GLY A 244 -6.01 0.22 -5.44
C GLY A 244 -4.77 0.34 -4.55
N CYS A 245 -3.73 -0.43 -4.84
CA CYS A 245 -2.46 -0.38 -4.12
C CYS A 245 -1.86 1.03 -4.12
N THR A 246 -1.84 1.68 -5.29
CA THR A 246 -1.33 3.05 -5.45
C THR A 246 -2.14 4.05 -4.61
N LEU A 247 -3.48 3.95 -4.64
CA LEU A 247 -4.36 4.84 -3.88
C LEU A 247 -4.13 4.68 -2.37
N SER A 248 -4.19 3.46 -1.86
CA SER A 248 -4.04 3.19 -0.42
C SER A 248 -2.64 3.57 0.10
N SER A 249 -1.59 3.35 -0.70
CA SER A 249 -0.22 3.77 -0.36
C SER A 249 -0.03 5.29 -0.41
N ALA A 250 -0.69 5.98 -1.35
CA ALA A 250 -0.70 7.44 -1.39
C ALA A 250 -1.44 8.03 -0.18
N ILE A 251 -2.57 7.44 0.24
CA ILE A 251 -3.28 7.83 1.47
C ILE A 251 -2.36 7.65 2.67
N ALA A 252 -1.73 6.47 2.85
CA ALA A 252 -0.82 6.20 3.96
C ALA A 252 0.36 7.18 3.98
N SER A 253 0.93 7.50 2.82
CA SER A 253 2.02 8.47 2.68
C SER A 253 1.59 9.88 3.11
N ASN A 254 0.41 10.32 2.69
CA ASN A 254 -0.13 11.63 3.07
C ASN A 254 -0.46 11.71 4.57
N LEU A 255 -0.99 10.64 5.17
CA LEU A 255 -1.21 10.56 6.62
C LEU A 255 0.11 10.62 7.39
N ALA A 256 1.14 9.91 6.96
CA ALA A 256 2.49 9.99 7.54
C ALA A 256 3.06 11.42 7.47
N LEU A 257 2.74 12.16 6.41
CA LEU A 257 3.11 13.58 6.23
C LEU A 257 2.26 14.54 7.08
N GLY A 258 1.29 14.02 7.87
CA GLY A 258 0.46 14.79 8.80
C GLY A 258 -0.80 15.43 8.19
N LYS A 259 -1.26 14.91 7.04
CA LYS A 259 -2.53 15.33 6.44
C LYS A 259 -3.72 14.73 7.19
N SER A 260 -4.86 15.42 7.22
CA SER A 260 -6.12 14.84 7.67
C SER A 260 -6.61 13.77 6.71
N VAL A 261 -7.48 12.85 7.15
CA VAL A 261 -8.00 11.79 6.29
C VAL A 261 -8.68 12.32 5.02
N PRO A 262 -9.59 13.31 5.09
CA PRO A 262 -10.19 13.86 3.86
C PRO A 262 -9.17 14.48 2.91
N GLU A 263 -8.16 15.19 3.44
CA GLU A 263 -7.10 15.78 2.61
C GLU A 263 -6.20 14.70 2.00
N ALA A 264 -5.82 13.68 2.78
CA ALA A 264 -5.00 12.55 2.31
C ALA A 264 -5.69 11.80 1.17
N VAL A 265 -7.00 11.54 1.30
CA VAL A 265 -7.81 10.89 0.27
C VAL A 265 -7.89 11.76 -0.99
N ARG A 266 -8.19 13.06 -0.86
CA ARG A 266 -8.24 13.97 -2.02
C ARG A 266 -6.92 14.01 -2.79
N LEU A 267 -5.80 14.21 -2.09
CA LEU A 267 -4.46 14.25 -2.69
C LEU A 267 -4.08 12.91 -3.36
N ALA A 268 -4.44 11.80 -2.73
CA ALA A 268 -4.20 10.47 -3.29
C ALA A 268 -5.02 10.23 -4.57
N LYS A 269 -6.28 10.68 -4.61
CA LYS A 269 -7.13 10.59 -5.82
C LYS A 269 -6.54 11.41 -6.97
N GLU A 270 -6.14 12.64 -6.73
CA GLU A 270 -5.49 13.49 -7.73
C GLU A 270 -4.21 12.84 -8.27
N TYR A 271 -3.37 12.27 -7.39
CA TYR A 271 -2.16 11.58 -7.79
C TYR A 271 -2.45 10.35 -8.66
N VAL A 272 -3.41 9.51 -8.26
CA VAL A 272 -3.78 8.30 -9.03
C VAL A 272 -4.36 8.68 -10.39
N THR A 273 -5.18 9.73 -10.46
CA THR A 273 -5.72 10.25 -11.73
C THR A 273 -4.59 10.67 -12.69
N ASP A 274 -3.60 11.40 -12.19
CA ASP A 274 -2.41 11.77 -12.98
C ASP A 274 -1.61 10.55 -13.42
N ALA A 275 -1.42 9.57 -12.52
CA ALA A 275 -0.68 8.35 -12.79
C ALA A 275 -1.35 7.46 -13.87
N ILE A 276 -2.70 7.41 -13.88
CA ILE A 276 -3.47 6.73 -14.94
C ILE A 276 -3.36 7.50 -16.26
N ARG A 277 -3.51 8.83 -16.24
CA ARG A 277 -3.45 9.69 -17.44
C ARG A 277 -2.09 9.58 -18.15
N ARG A 278 -1.02 9.40 -17.39
CA ARG A 278 0.36 9.28 -17.89
C ARG A 278 0.86 7.84 -17.97
N ALA A 279 -0.04 6.87 -17.89
CA ALA A 279 0.32 5.45 -17.89
C ALA A 279 1.24 5.08 -19.07
N PRO A 280 2.26 4.23 -18.85
CA PRO A 280 3.29 3.97 -19.86
C PRO A 280 2.85 3.04 -21.00
N GLY A 281 1.65 2.45 -20.93
CA GLY A 281 1.15 1.52 -21.95
C GLY A 281 1.94 0.21 -22.05
N LEU A 282 2.39 -0.32 -20.93
CA LEU A 282 3.18 -1.56 -20.86
C LEU A 282 2.29 -2.79 -20.72
N GLY A 283 2.74 -3.90 -21.33
CA GLY A 283 2.06 -5.20 -21.27
C GLY A 283 0.94 -5.35 -22.31
N HIS A 284 0.30 -6.52 -22.32
CA HIS A 284 -0.74 -6.87 -23.27
C HIS A 284 -2.14 -6.94 -22.61
N GLY A 285 -2.21 -6.84 -21.29
CA GLY A 285 -3.44 -6.85 -20.51
C GLY A 285 -3.68 -5.50 -19.83
N CYS A 286 -4.14 -5.55 -18.58
CA CYS A 286 -4.33 -4.36 -17.75
C CYS A 286 -2.95 -3.77 -17.38
N GLY A 287 -2.55 -2.66 -18.02
CA GLY A 287 -1.23 -2.06 -17.86
C GLY A 287 -1.05 -1.34 -16.49
N PRO A 288 0.22 -1.12 -16.07
CA PRO A 288 0.52 -0.39 -14.83
C PRO A 288 0.35 1.12 -14.99
N LEU A 289 0.26 1.81 -13.84
CA LEU A 289 0.25 3.26 -13.73
C LEU A 289 1.67 3.84 -13.89
N ASP A 290 1.76 5.15 -14.16
CA ASP A 290 3.01 5.89 -14.01
C ASP A 290 3.17 6.44 -12.59
N HIS A 291 3.78 5.67 -11.70
CA HIS A 291 4.00 6.07 -10.30
C HIS A 291 4.88 7.32 -10.15
N PHE A 292 5.68 7.66 -11.15
CA PHE A 292 6.57 8.83 -11.11
C PHE A 292 6.08 10.01 -11.94
N CYS A 293 4.79 10.02 -12.32
CA CYS A 293 4.17 11.01 -13.18
C CYS A 293 4.33 12.48 -12.75
N ARG A 294 4.58 12.73 -11.45
CA ARG A 294 4.81 14.07 -10.89
C ARG A 294 6.28 14.40 -10.66
N ILE A 295 7.20 13.45 -10.90
CA ILE A 295 8.64 13.61 -10.65
C ILE A 295 9.41 13.72 -11.96
N PHE A 296 9.07 12.88 -12.94
CA PHE A 296 9.75 12.86 -14.23
C PHE A 296 8.80 13.33 -15.34
N ASP A 297 9.25 14.30 -16.12
CA ASP A 297 8.62 14.56 -17.41
C ASP A 297 9.27 13.62 -18.45
N ARG A 298 8.46 12.66 -18.97
CA ARG A 298 8.97 11.69 -19.96
C ARG A 298 9.28 12.33 -21.30
N SER A 299 8.83 13.56 -21.58
CA SER A 299 9.25 14.29 -22.77
C SER A 299 10.74 14.60 -22.76
N ASP A 300 11.37 14.70 -21.58
CA ASP A 300 12.78 14.97 -21.37
C ASP A 300 13.68 13.72 -21.42
N LEU A 301 13.07 12.52 -21.48
CA LEU A 301 13.78 11.23 -21.43
C LEU A 301 13.98 10.60 -22.82
N LYS A 302 13.84 11.37 -23.89
CA LYS A 302 14.07 10.93 -25.29
C LYS A 302 15.52 11.09 -25.72
#